data_7acc7b0851ebf98590d089baff226a4a
#
_entry.id   7acc7b0851ebf98590d089baff226a4a
#
_cell.length_a   1.000
_cell.length_b   1.000
_cell.length_c   1.000
_cell.angle_alpha   90.00
_cell.angle_beta   90.00
_cell.angle_gamma   90.00
#
_symmetry.space_group_name_H-M   'P 1'
#
loop_
_entity.id
_entity.type
_entity.pdbx_description
1 polymer ?
#
loop_
_entity_poly.entity_id
_entity_poly.type
_entity_poly.pdbx_seq_one_letter_code
_entity_poly.pdbx_strand_id
1 'polypeptide(L)'
;LGWVFGKFNSLQNSMRRGYQWSLNRLVRIKAIVIGLFILSLGLTAWLYTSVPTSFLPDEDQGYFITIVQGPEGVSLNYTSKVMRQAEEEILKLPEVTGTFAVGGFSFSGSTANNGVIFTTLKPWHERSQSAQQIIGSLMGKLSAITEARVLPVNPPTIRGLGSFSGFQFQLQDRAGNSDLATMLEVMGQLLERANQEPDLQKPVYTTFAANTPQILIEVDRNRAKALQVDVNQVFNTLQNYLGSRYVNDFNFERRTYRVYVQADAQFRSNPEDIGKLYVRSATDQMIPLSDLVKLTPTTGAQTINHYNLFRSIEINGSAAPGKSSGQAIQAMENVAQQVLPTSFGYEWSGIALEEKTSGGQAPIIFGLGLVFVFLVLAAQYENYVDPLIILLSVPLAVFGALSAQSLRGLDNDIFCQVGLVMLIGLASKNAILIVEFANQLHEQGMPITKAAVQAAQERLRPILMTALSTLLGIFPLAIATGAGAGSRQSLGTAVFGGMLVATFLSLFIVPILYIVIGSLRDRFLKRRRPPHQVEEDGRVTTEIYR
;
A
#
# COMPACT_ATOMS: atom_id res chain seq x y z
N LEU A 1 -24.62 -35.18 -28.74
CA LEU A 1 -23.58 -34.17 -29.04
C LEU A 1 -23.92 -33.35 -30.28
N GLY A 2 -24.34 -33.94 -31.45
CA GLY A 2 -24.67 -33.21 -32.68
C GLY A 2 -25.76 -32.14 -32.53
N TRP A 3 -26.78 -32.39 -31.72
CA TRP A 3 -27.85 -31.42 -31.44
C TRP A 3 -27.33 -30.19 -30.63
N VAL A 4 -26.43 -30.40 -29.65
CA VAL A 4 -25.79 -29.33 -28.88
C VAL A 4 -24.93 -28.46 -29.79
N PHE A 5 -24.10 -29.07 -30.63
CA PHE A 5 -23.27 -28.37 -31.61
C PHE A 5 -24.14 -27.64 -32.68
N GLY A 6 -25.27 -28.24 -33.11
CA GLY A 6 -26.19 -27.59 -34.03
C GLY A 6 -26.83 -26.34 -33.45
N LYS A 7 -27.30 -26.37 -32.18
CA LYS A 7 -27.83 -25.19 -31.49
C LYS A 7 -26.76 -24.13 -31.25
N PHE A 8 -25.54 -24.55 -30.87
CA PHE A 8 -24.40 -23.64 -30.68
C PHE A 8 -24.02 -22.91 -31.99
N ASN A 9 -23.92 -23.64 -33.10
CA ASN A 9 -23.67 -23.04 -34.42
C ASN A 9 -24.79 -22.10 -34.88
N SER A 10 -26.05 -22.45 -34.61
CA SER A 10 -27.20 -21.59 -34.92
C SER A 10 -27.17 -20.29 -34.13
N LEU A 11 -26.86 -20.36 -32.80
CA LEU A 11 -26.70 -19.19 -31.95
C LEU A 11 -25.57 -18.30 -32.47
N GLN A 12 -24.40 -18.88 -32.79
CA GLN A 12 -23.26 -18.16 -33.35
C GLN A 12 -23.61 -17.44 -34.67
N ASN A 13 -24.29 -18.11 -35.58
CA ASN A 13 -24.71 -17.52 -36.85
C ASN A 13 -25.71 -16.36 -36.65
N SER A 14 -26.56 -16.45 -35.65
CA SER A 14 -27.48 -15.37 -35.29
C SER A 14 -26.75 -14.19 -34.68
N MET A 15 -25.77 -14.44 -33.79
CA MET A 15 -24.91 -13.39 -33.24
C MET A 15 -24.07 -12.70 -34.33
N ARG A 16 -23.52 -13.44 -35.28
CA ARG A 16 -22.75 -12.89 -36.40
C ARG A 16 -23.62 -11.99 -37.28
N ARG A 17 -24.87 -12.39 -37.61
CA ARG A 17 -25.81 -11.57 -38.40
C ARG A 17 -26.25 -10.31 -37.65
N GLY A 18 -26.55 -10.44 -36.34
CA GLY A 18 -26.91 -9.31 -35.49
C GLY A 18 -25.76 -8.29 -35.38
N TYR A 19 -24.55 -8.79 -35.17
CA TYR A 19 -23.34 -7.95 -35.12
C TYR A 19 -23.10 -7.20 -36.44
N GLN A 20 -23.17 -7.89 -37.57
CA GLN A 20 -23.02 -7.26 -38.88
C GLN A 20 -24.06 -6.17 -39.13
N TRP A 21 -25.32 -6.42 -38.77
CA TRP A 21 -26.39 -5.43 -38.87
C TRP A 21 -26.09 -4.19 -38.00
N SER A 22 -25.72 -4.41 -36.75
CA SER A 22 -25.36 -3.34 -35.82
C SER A 22 -24.18 -2.54 -36.32
N LEU A 23 -23.10 -3.20 -36.76
CA LEU A 23 -21.88 -2.55 -37.25
C LEU A 23 -22.17 -1.71 -38.52
N ASN A 24 -22.96 -2.24 -39.48
CA ASN A 24 -23.34 -1.50 -40.67
C ASN A 24 -24.16 -0.23 -40.33
N ARG A 25 -24.99 -0.29 -39.28
CA ARG A 25 -25.72 0.88 -38.81
C ARG A 25 -24.82 1.91 -38.14
N LEU A 26 -23.89 1.45 -37.30
CA LEU A 26 -22.91 2.31 -36.63
C LEU A 26 -21.92 2.99 -37.60
N VAL A 27 -21.52 2.31 -38.68
CA VAL A 27 -20.68 2.91 -39.74
C VAL A 27 -21.39 4.09 -40.42
N ARG A 28 -22.74 4.08 -40.53
CA ARG A 28 -23.47 5.24 -41.08
C ARG A 28 -23.46 6.45 -40.16
N ILE A 29 -23.40 6.23 -38.83
CA ILE A 29 -23.37 7.26 -37.80
C ILE A 29 -21.98 7.38 -37.15
N LYS A 30 -20.90 7.13 -37.91
CA LYS A 30 -19.51 7.08 -37.42
C LYS A 30 -19.09 8.30 -36.61
N ALA A 31 -19.63 9.50 -36.92
CA ALA A 31 -19.33 10.71 -36.14
C ALA A 31 -19.82 10.62 -34.69
N ILE A 32 -20.99 10.02 -34.46
CA ILE A 32 -21.54 9.80 -33.11
C ILE A 32 -20.69 8.79 -32.36
N VAL A 33 -20.23 7.70 -33.01
CA VAL A 33 -19.38 6.69 -32.39
C VAL A 33 -18.04 7.28 -31.99
N ILE A 34 -17.43 8.15 -32.83
CA ILE A 34 -16.22 8.87 -32.47
C ILE A 34 -16.47 9.83 -31.32
N GLY A 35 -17.60 10.54 -31.29
CA GLY A 35 -17.97 11.38 -30.17
C GLY A 35 -18.10 10.61 -28.85
N LEU A 36 -18.72 9.42 -28.87
CA LEU A 36 -18.80 8.51 -27.71
C LEU A 36 -17.43 7.97 -27.32
N PHE A 37 -16.56 7.69 -28.29
CA PHE A 37 -15.18 7.29 -27.99
C PHE A 37 -14.40 8.42 -27.30
N ILE A 38 -14.48 9.65 -27.80
CA ILE A 38 -13.85 10.81 -27.15
C ILE A 38 -14.43 11.04 -25.74
N LEU A 39 -15.74 10.89 -25.57
CA LEU A 39 -16.38 10.94 -24.28
C LEU A 39 -15.84 9.85 -23.35
N SER A 40 -15.64 8.62 -23.84
CA SER A 40 -15.06 7.54 -23.04
C SER A 40 -13.62 7.84 -22.60
N LEU A 41 -12.82 8.54 -23.42
CA LEU A 41 -11.49 9.01 -23.03
C LEU A 41 -11.57 10.04 -21.88
N GLY A 42 -12.51 10.99 -21.98
CA GLY A 42 -12.75 11.95 -20.90
C GLY A 42 -13.19 11.29 -19.61
N LEU A 43 -14.09 10.31 -19.69
CA LEU A 43 -14.52 9.51 -18.54
C LEU A 43 -13.39 8.67 -17.96
N THR A 44 -12.51 8.13 -18.79
CA THR A 44 -11.32 7.39 -18.30
C THR A 44 -10.41 8.30 -17.51
N ALA A 45 -10.12 9.50 -18.01
CA ALA A 45 -9.31 10.49 -17.31
C ALA A 45 -9.96 10.92 -15.99
N TRP A 46 -11.27 11.13 -16.00
CA TRP A 46 -12.02 11.46 -14.78
C TRP A 46 -11.99 10.32 -13.75
N LEU A 47 -12.22 9.08 -14.17
CA LEU A 47 -12.14 7.90 -13.28
C LEU A 47 -10.74 7.74 -12.71
N TYR A 48 -9.69 7.96 -13.52
CA TYR A 48 -8.31 7.83 -13.06
C TYR A 48 -7.97 8.80 -11.91
N THR A 49 -8.57 9.99 -11.92
CA THR A 49 -8.40 10.98 -10.85
C THR A 49 -9.39 10.82 -9.70
N SER A 50 -10.53 10.15 -9.93
CA SER A 50 -11.61 10.01 -8.95
C SER A 50 -11.52 8.74 -8.12
N VAL A 51 -10.96 7.66 -8.69
CA VAL A 51 -10.74 6.41 -7.94
C VAL A 51 -9.62 6.64 -6.93
N PRO A 52 -9.87 6.42 -5.63
CA PRO A 52 -8.86 6.62 -4.59
C PRO A 52 -7.61 5.78 -4.87
N THR A 53 -6.45 6.35 -4.56
CA THR A 53 -5.17 5.65 -4.70
C THR A 53 -4.73 5.07 -3.38
N SER A 54 -4.18 3.86 -3.40
CA SER A 54 -3.50 3.23 -2.28
C SER A 54 -2.23 2.52 -2.75
N PHE A 55 -1.31 2.23 -1.82
CA PHE A 55 -0.12 1.46 -2.16
C PHE A 55 -0.45 -0.02 -2.26
N LEU A 56 -0.98 -0.57 -1.19
CA LEU A 56 -1.36 -1.98 -1.08
C LEU A 56 -2.76 -2.09 -0.49
N PRO A 57 -3.57 -3.06 -0.91
CA PRO A 57 -4.85 -3.32 -0.29
C PRO A 57 -4.65 -3.90 1.12
N ASP A 58 -5.60 -3.63 2.01
CA ASP A 58 -5.63 -4.26 3.32
C ASP A 58 -5.81 -5.77 3.18
N GLU A 59 -4.94 -6.53 3.83
CA GLU A 59 -4.95 -8.00 3.78
C GLU A 59 -5.38 -8.58 5.12
N ASP A 60 -6.25 -9.57 5.04
CA ASP A 60 -6.57 -10.42 6.18
C ASP A 60 -5.57 -11.57 6.25
N GLN A 61 -4.57 -11.44 7.13
CA GLN A 61 -3.49 -12.41 7.28
C GLN A 61 -3.82 -13.59 8.22
N GLY A 62 -5.06 -13.66 8.73
CA GLY A 62 -5.49 -14.70 9.68
C GLY A 62 -5.00 -14.49 11.11
N TYR A 63 -4.43 -13.32 11.42
CA TYR A 63 -4.06 -12.91 12.77
C TYR A 63 -4.08 -11.38 12.88
N PHE A 64 -4.13 -10.90 14.13
CA PHE A 64 -3.95 -9.48 14.45
C PHE A 64 -3.07 -9.31 15.68
N ILE A 65 -2.64 -8.09 15.93
CA ILE A 65 -1.75 -7.73 17.03
C ILE A 65 -2.50 -6.79 17.96
N THR A 66 -2.40 -7.01 19.27
CA THR A 66 -2.91 -6.05 20.25
C THR A 66 -1.74 -5.46 21.02
N ILE A 67 -1.61 -4.13 20.96
CA ILE A 67 -0.61 -3.37 21.69
C ILE A 67 -1.20 -3.03 23.05
N VAL A 68 -0.44 -3.30 24.10
CA VAL A 68 -0.78 -2.91 25.47
C VAL A 68 0.28 -1.95 25.96
N GLN A 69 -0.12 -0.73 26.32
CA GLN A 69 0.75 0.30 26.86
C GLN A 69 0.20 0.79 28.21
N GLY A 70 0.79 0.34 29.28
CA GLY A 70 0.50 0.80 30.63
C GLY A 70 1.05 2.21 30.91
N PRO A 71 0.65 2.83 32.02
CA PRO A 71 1.25 4.07 32.50
C PRO A 71 2.77 3.96 32.66
N GLU A 72 3.44 5.09 32.56
CA GLU A 72 4.90 5.13 32.74
C GLU A 72 5.28 4.78 34.18
N GLY A 73 6.36 3.98 34.34
CA GLY A 73 6.87 3.56 35.64
C GLY A 73 6.20 2.36 36.28
N VAL A 74 5.17 1.76 35.64
CA VAL A 74 4.54 0.54 36.17
C VAL A 74 5.42 -0.69 35.99
N SER A 75 5.23 -1.68 36.84
CA SER A 75 5.98 -2.94 36.79
C SER A 75 5.45 -3.89 35.71
N LEU A 76 6.28 -4.85 35.31
CA LEU A 76 5.88 -5.92 34.40
C LEU A 76 4.67 -6.74 34.92
N ASN A 77 4.56 -6.91 36.25
CA ASN A 77 3.41 -7.60 36.86
C ASN A 77 2.10 -6.84 36.62
N TYR A 78 2.14 -5.50 36.68
CA TYR A 78 0.99 -4.66 36.35
C TYR A 78 0.58 -4.85 34.90
N THR A 79 1.54 -4.70 33.98
CA THR A 79 1.31 -4.88 32.53
C THR A 79 0.77 -6.29 32.24
N SER A 80 1.36 -7.32 32.84
CA SER A 80 0.89 -8.71 32.67
C SER A 80 -0.54 -8.92 33.14
N LYS A 81 -0.96 -8.23 34.22
CA LYS A 81 -2.35 -8.27 34.70
C LYS A 81 -3.32 -7.67 33.70
N VAL A 82 -2.97 -6.51 33.13
CA VAL A 82 -3.79 -5.85 32.10
C VAL A 82 -3.82 -6.68 30.81
N MET A 83 -2.69 -7.25 30.41
CA MET A 83 -2.64 -8.15 29.25
C MET A 83 -3.59 -9.34 29.41
N ARG A 84 -3.65 -9.94 30.61
CA ARG A 84 -4.58 -11.05 30.90
C ARG A 84 -6.03 -10.62 30.76
N GLN A 85 -6.40 -9.43 31.25
CA GLN A 85 -7.74 -8.88 31.05
C GLN A 85 -8.08 -8.70 29.56
N ALA A 86 -7.12 -8.20 28.77
CA ALA A 86 -7.29 -8.06 27.33
C ALA A 86 -7.43 -9.42 26.63
N GLU A 87 -6.62 -10.42 27.01
CA GLU A 87 -6.73 -11.78 26.48
C GLU A 87 -8.08 -12.43 26.80
N GLU A 88 -8.60 -12.25 28.01
CA GLU A 88 -9.92 -12.76 28.40
C GLU A 88 -11.03 -12.20 27.50
N GLU A 89 -10.98 -10.91 27.15
CA GLU A 89 -11.93 -10.31 26.21
C GLU A 89 -11.76 -10.81 24.77
N ILE A 90 -10.52 -10.98 24.33
CA ILE A 90 -10.19 -11.48 22.99
C ILE A 90 -10.64 -12.95 22.84
N LEU A 91 -10.38 -13.79 23.82
CA LEU A 91 -10.72 -15.22 23.79
C LEU A 91 -12.24 -15.52 23.87
N LYS A 92 -13.08 -14.51 24.21
CA LYS A 92 -14.54 -14.65 24.12
C LYS A 92 -15.05 -14.69 22.66
N LEU A 93 -14.22 -14.30 21.69
CA LEU A 93 -14.62 -14.29 20.30
C LEU A 93 -14.52 -15.70 19.70
N PRO A 94 -15.59 -16.20 19.05
CA PRO A 94 -15.62 -17.55 18.49
C PRO A 94 -14.65 -17.72 17.31
N GLU A 95 -14.21 -16.64 16.68
CA GLU A 95 -13.26 -16.62 15.55
C GLU A 95 -11.81 -16.77 15.99
N VAL A 96 -11.50 -16.61 17.28
CA VAL A 96 -10.14 -16.70 17.83
C VAL A 96 -9.78 -18.15 18.11
N THR A 97 -8.60 -18.57 17.65
CA THR A 97 -8.04 -19.90 17.94
C THR A 97 -7.16 -19.87 19.19
N GLY A 98 -6.41 -18.79 19.38
CA GLY A 98 -5.52 -18.64 20.54
C GLY A 98 -4.76 -17.32 20.51
N THR A 99 -4.10 -17.04 21.62
CA THR A 99 -3.29 -15.84 21.84
C THR A 99 -1.87 -16.24 22.25
N PHE A 100 -0.92 -15.38 21.94
CA PHE A 100 0.46 -15.43 22.42
C PHE A 100 0.86 -14.04 22.90
N ALA A 101 1.01 -13.89 24.22
CA ALA A 101 1.27 -12.61 24.87
C ALA A 101 2.72 -12.48 25.31
N VAL A 102 3.35 -11.34 25.02
CA VAL A 102 4.72 -11.02 25.40
C VAL A 102 4.71 -9.72 26.22
N GLY A 103 4.89 -9.82 27.53
CA GLY A 103 5.04 -8.66 28.39
C GLY A 103 6.47 -8.12 28.40
N GLY A 104 6.62 -6.81 28.57
CA GLY A 104 7.92 -6.15 28.56
C GLY A 104 8.49 -5.92 27.15
N PHE A 105 7.70 -6.10 26.11
CA PHE A 105 8.12 -5.97 24.72
C PHE A 105 7.21 -4.99 23.96
N SER A 106 7.83 -4.15 23.12
CA SER A 106 7.15 -3.40 22.08
C SER A 106 8.04 -3.33 20.84
N PHE A 107 7.47 -2.94 19.70
CA PHE A 107 8.24 -2.76 18.47
C PHE A 107 9.18 -1.55 18.53
N SER A 108 8.93 -0.62 19.46
CA SER A 108 9.79 0.56 19.70
C SER A 108 10.88 0.32 20.76
N GLY A 109 10.89 -0.85 21.42
CA GLY A 109 11.85 -1.18 22.47
C GLY A 109 11.25 -2.05 23.58
N SER A 110 12.08 -2.48 24.53
CA SER A 110 11.66 -3.33 25.65
C SER A 110 11.54 -2.50 26.91
N THR A 111 10.30 -2.36 27.43
CA THR A 111 9.99 -1.60 28.63
C THR A 111 8.92 -2.32 29.44
N ALA A 112 8.98 -2.26 30.76
CA ALA A 112 8.10 -3.01 31.66
C ALA A 112 6.60 -2.67 31.49
N ASN A 113 6.29 -1.45 31.06
CA ASN A 113 4.92 -0.97 30.86
C ASN A 113 4.31 -1.35 29.49
N ASN A 114 5.08 -1.98 28.60
CA ASN A 114 4.62 -2.39 27.29
C ASN A 114 4.37 -3.90 27.19
N GLY A 115 3.44 -4.28 26.34
CA GLY A 115 3.19 -5.65 25.98
C GLY A 115 2.53 -5.79 24.62
N VAL A 116 2.69 -6.94 24.00
CA VAL A 116 2.12 -7.28 22.70
C VAL A 116 1.42 -8.63 22.79
N ILE A 117 0.18 -8.71 22.28
CA ILE A 117 -0.58 -9.95 22.18
C ILE A 117 -0.78 -10.27 20.70
N PHE A 118 -0.27 -11.39 20.26
CA PHE A 118 -0.52 -11.94 18.94
C PHE A 118 -1.75 -12.84 19.02
N THR A 119 -2.78 -12.54 18.24
CA THR A 119 -4.04 -13.28 18.23
C THR A 119 -4.21 -14.00 16.91
N THR A 120 -4.26 -15.33 16.94
CA THR A 120 -4.49 -16.17 15.76
C THR A 120 -5.98 -16.40 15.57
N LEU A 121 -6.46 -16.21 14.35
CA LEU A 121 -7.84 -16.41 13.96
C LEU A 121 -8.03 -17.79 13.31
N LYS A 122 -9.28 -18.28 13.32
CA LYS A 122 -9.68 -19.45 12.55
C LYS A 122 -9.44 -19.25 11.06
N PRO A 123 -9.29 -20.32 10.27
CA PRO A 123 -9.23 -20.23 8.82
C PRO A 123 -10.41 -19.43 8.24
N TRP A 124 -10.19 -18.72 7.13
CA TRP A 124 -11.17 -17.80 6.53
C TRP A 124 -12.52 -18.44 6.22
N HIS A 125 -12.54 -19.74 5.87
CA HIS A 125 -13.79 -20.48 5.58
C HIS A 125 -14.56 -20.93 6.83
N GLU A 126 -13.96 -20.83 8.02
CA GLU A 126 -14.57 -21.19 9.31
C GLU A 126 -15.05 -19.97 10.10
N ARG A 127 -14.90 -18.77 9.57
CA ARG A 127 -15.31 -17.52 10.22
C ARG A 127 -16.15 -16.64 9.30
N SER A 128 -17.07 -15.88 9.90
CA SER A 128 -17.96 -14.97 9.18
C SER A 128 -17.41 -13.56 9.06
N GLN A 129 -16.44 -13.17 9.92
CA GLN A 129 -15.89 -11.84 10.00
C GLN A 129 -14.43 -11.81 9.54
N SER A 130 -14.05 -10.73 8.85
CA SER A 130 -12.64 -10.46 8.53
C SER A 130 -11.87 -10.01 9.76
N ALA A 131 -10.52 -10.07 9.71
CA ALA A 131 -9.67 -9.55 10.79
C ALA A 131 -9.97 -8.06 11.07
N GLN A 132 -10.21 -7.24 10.04
CA GLN A 132 -10.54 -5.83 10.17
C GLN A 132 -11.87 -5.61 10.91
N GLN A 133 -12.90 -6.43 10.61
CA GLN A 133 -14.19 -6.36 11.29
C GLN A 133 -14.07 -6.78 12.76
N ILE A 134 -13.27 -7.81 13.04
CA ILE A 134 -12.98 -8.27 14.41
C ILE A 134 -12.27 -7.17 15.20
N ILE A 135 -11.22 -6.57 14.64
CA ILE A 135 -10.49 -5.44 15.24
C ILE A 135 -11.44 -4.28 15.54
N GLY A 136 -12.29 -3.91 14.58
CA GLY A 136 -13.29 -2.85 14.78
C GLY A 136 -14.25 -3.13 15.94
N SER A 137 -14.71 -4.37 16.07
CA SER A 137 -15.61 -4.79 17.17
C SER A 137 -14.89 -4.85 18.53
N LEU A 138 -13.61 -5.21 18.54
CA LEU A 138 -12.79 -5.29 19.73
C LEU A 138 -12.36 -3.92 20.24
N MET A 139 -12.18 -2.93 19.36
CA MET A 139 -11.72 -1.59 19.75
C MET A 139 -12.56 -1.00 20.89
N GLY A 140 -13.89 -1.09 20.79
CA GLY A 140 -14.80 -0.59 21.82
C GLY A 140 -14.72 -1.38 23.15
N LYS A 141 -14.53 -2.70 23.08
CA LYS A 141 -14.43 -3.56 24.28
C LYS A 141 -13.10 -3.36 25.00
N LEU A 142 -12.01 -3.29 24.25
CA LEU A 142 -10.67 -3.14 24.83
C LEU A 142 -10.42 -1.71 25.33
N SER A 143 -11.08 -0.69 24.77
CA SER A 143 -11.03 0.69 25.29
C SER A 143 -11.73 0.87 26.65
N ALA A 144 -12.54 -0.11 27.08
CA ALA A 144 -13.11 -0.13 28.42
C ALA A 144 -12.08 -0.50 29.52
N ILE A 145 -10.93 -1.05 29.15
CA ILE A 145 -9.80 -1.27 30.05
C ILE A 145 -9.09 0.07 30.26
N THR A 146 -9.38 0.71 31.38
CA THR A 146 -8.88 2.08 31.68
C THR A 146 -7.47 2.07 32.28
N GLU A 147 -6.98 0.93 32.74
CA GLU A 147 -5.69 0.75 33.39
C GLU A 147 -4.51 0.86 32.41
N ALA A 148 -4.75 0.67 31.12
CA ALA A 148 -3.74 0.82 30.06
C ALA A 148 -4.40 1.18 28.74
N ARG A 149 -3.60 1.70 27.78
CA ARG A 149 -4.03 1.81 26.40
C ARG A 149 -3.91 0.44 25.74
N VAL A 150 -5.03 -0.10 25.27
CA VAL A 150 -5.09 -1.41 24.61
C VAL A 150 -5.64 -1.22 23.20
N LEU A 151 -4.79 -1.42 22.19
CA LEU A 151 -5.11 -1.14 20.80
C LEU A 151 -4.93 -2.39 19.93
N PRO A 152 -6.00 -2.98 19.40
CA PRO A 152 -5.91 -4.02 18.39
C PRO A 152 -5.62 -3.38 17.02
N VAL A 153 -4.62 -3.88 16.33
CA VAL A 153 -4.12 -3.37 15.03
C VAL A 153 -3.85 -4.51 14.06
N ASN A 154 -3.99 -4.24 12.77
CA ASN A 154 -3.56 -5.19 11.75
C ASN A 154 -2.02 -5.23 11.66
N PRO A 155 -1.43 -6.40 11.37
CA PRO A 155 -0.03 -6.48 11.00
C PRO A 155 0.21 -5.75 9.67
N PRO A 156 1.46 -5.34 9.37
CA PRO A 156 1.77 -4.73 8.09
C PRO A 156 1.58 -5.73 6.94
N THR A 157 1.09 -5.26 5.80
CA THR A 157 0.84 -6.11 4.63
C THR A 157 2.13 -6.76 4.13
N ILE A 158 3.25 -6.03 4.17
CA ILE A 158 4.60 -6.54 3.87
C ILE A 158 5.42 -6.54 5.15
N ARG A 159 5.91 -7.72 5.55
CA ARG A 159 6.79 -7.85 6.71
C ARG A 159 8.09 -7.08 6.49
N GLY A 160 8.46 -6.25 7.48
CA GLY A 160 9.64 -5.40 7.43
C GLY A 160 9.40 -3.98 6.93
N LEU A 161 8.23 -3.68 6.37
CA LEU A 161 7.82 -2.32 6.02
C LEU A 161 6.88 -1.74 7.10
N GLY A 162 7.44 -1.43 8.26
CA GLY A 162 6.70 -0.92 9.41
C GLY A 162 6.31 -1.99 10.43
N SER A 163 5.80 -1.54 11.57
CA SER A 163 5.39 -2.40 12.68
C SER A 163 3.91 -2.79 12.62
N PHE A 164 3.07 -1.94 12.01
CA PHE A 164 1.63 -2.08 11.90
C PHE A 164 1.14 -1.65 10.52
N SER A 165 -0.07 -2.06 10.16
CA SER A 165 -0.79 -1.52 9.00
C SER A 165 -1.12 -0.04 9.22
N GLY A 166 -1.18 0.74 8.14
CA GLY A 166 -1.41 2.16 8.17
C GLY A 166 -0.14 2.98 7.91
N PHE A 167 -0.17 4.25 8.27
CA PHE A 167 0.95 5.15 8.05
C PHE A 167 1.80 5.36 9.32
N GLN A 168 3.08 5.64 9.11
CA GLN A 168 4.05 6.02 10.13
C GLN A 168 4.62 7.38 9.77
N PHE A 169 4.23 8.39 10.54
CA PHE A 169 4.63 9.79 10.39
C PHE A 169 5.70 10.12 11.42
N GLN A 170 6.87 10.56 10.96
CA GLN A 170 8.01 10.94 11.80
C GLN A 170 8.02 12.45 11.99
N LEU A 171 7.49 12.94 13.13
CA LEU A 171 7.63 14.34 13.52
C LEU A 171 9.08 14.61 13.90
N GLN A 172 9.75 15.58 13.25
CA GLN A 172 11.17 15.84 13.40
C GLN A 172 11.44 17.26 13.92
N ASP A 173 12.35 17.38 14.88
CA ASP A 173 13.00 18.65 15.24
C ASP A 173 14.15 18.93 14.26
N ARG A 174 13.88 19.74 13.24
CA ARG A 174 14.88 20.08 12.20
C ARG A 174 15.84 21.18 12.59
N ALA A 175 15.46 22.01 13.56
CA ALA A 175 16.36 23.03 14.11
C ALA A 175 17.40 22.43 15.06
N GLY A 176 17.12 21.25 15.63
CA GLY A 176 18.04 20.49 16.50
C GLY A 176 18.28 21.11 17.87
N ASN A 177 17.57 22.18 18.22
CA ASN A 177 17.75 22.95 19.46
C ASN A 177 16.46 23.08 20.29
N SER A 178 15.36 22.46 19.84
CA SER A 178 14.11 22.47 20.60
C SER A 178 14.26 21.64 21.89
N ASP A 179 13.74 22.16 22.99
CA ASP A 179 13.64 21.38 24.21
C ASP A 179 12.55 20.29 24.08
N LEU A 180 12.57 19.34 25.01
CA LEU A 180 11.61 18.25 24.99
C LEU A 180 10.16 18.73 25.23
N ALA A 181 10.00 19.79 26.02
CA ALA A 181 8.68 20.35 26.31
C ALA A 181 8.03 20.95 25.06
N THR A 182 8.77 21.73 24.28
CA THR A 182 8.29 22.27 22.98
C THR A 182 7.94 21.14 22.00
N MET A 183 8.75 20.08 21.96
CA MET A 183 8.45 18.94 21.08
C MET A 183 7.18 18.22 21.48
N LEU A 184 6.92 18.08 22.78
CA LEU A 184 5.68 17.49 23.31
C LEU A 184 4.46 18.36 23.04
N GLU A 185 4.60 19.68 23.13
CA GLU A 185 3.53 20.61 22.81
C GLU A 185 3.12 20.52 21.35
N VAL A 186 4.09 20.58 20.43
CA VAL A 186 3.86 20.42 18.98
C VAL A 186 3.24 19.06 18.65
N MET A 187 3.75 17.98 19.27
CA MET A 187 3.17 16.64 19.14
C MET A 187 1.70 16.62 19.62
N GLY A 188 1.42 17.23 20.76
CA GLY A 188 0.05 17.29 21.32
C GLY A 188 -0.92 18.00 20.39
N GLN A 189 -0.55 19.18 19.89
CA GLN A 189 -1.34 19.95 18.92
C GLN A 189 -1.57 19.17 17.62
N LEU A 190 -0.54 18.49 17.12
CA LEU A 190 -0.62 17.67 15.91
C LEU A 190 -1.57 16.48 16.10
N LEU A 191 -1.46 15.75 17.22
CA LEU A 191 -2.35 14.64 17.55
C LEU A 191 -3.79 15.08 17.75
N GLU A 192 -4.02 16.19 18.45
CA GLU A 192 -5.36 16.75 18.65
C GLU A 192 -6.02 17.07 17.30
N ARG A 193 -5.32 17.78 16.42
CA ARG A 193 -5.83 18.14 15.11
C ARG A 193 -6.03 16.93 14.20
N ALA A 194 -5.09 15.97 14.20
CA ALA A 194 -5.20 14.72 13.45
C ALA A 194 -6.41 13.87 13.88
N ASN A 195 -6.70 13.84 15.19
CA ASN A 195 -7.87 13.13 15.71
C ASN A 195 -9.22 13.84 15.42
N GLN A 196 -9.21 15.09 14.94
CA GLN A 196 -10.41 15.76 14.45
C GLN A 196 -10.67 15.49 12.96
N GLU A 197 -9.65 15.05 12.21
CA GLU A 197 -9.72 14.84 10.77
C GLU A 197 -10.60 13.63 10.41
N PRO A 198 -11.63 13.81 9.52
CA PRO A 198 -12.58 12.76 9.19
C PRO A 198 -11.99 11.64 8.32
N ASP A 199 -10.91 11.92 7.58
CA ASP A 199 -10.26 10.95 6.70
C ASP A 199 -9.29 10.02 7.45
N LEU A 200 -9.03 10.30 8.74
CA LEU A 200 -8.17 9.49 9.59
C LEU A 200 -8.98 8.61 10.55
N GLN A 201 -8.57 7.36 10.69
CA GLN A 201 -9.14 6.43 11.68
C GLN A 201 -8.67 6.83 13.08
N LYS A 202 -9.60 6.88 14.00
CA LYS A 202 -9.33 7.23 15.41
C LYS A 202 -9.07 5.98 16.24
N PRO A 203 -8.08 6.02 17.15
CA PRO A 203 -7.19 7.14 17.44
C PRO A 203 -5.96 7.20 16.51
N VAL A 204 -5.53 8.40 16.13
CA VAL A 204 -4.15 8.65 15.71
C VAL A 204 -3.32 8.79 16.98
N TYR A 205 -2.22 8.05 17.10
CA TYR A 205 -1.52 7.88 18.36
C TYR A 205 0.00 7.82 18.21
N THR A 206 0.68 8.04 19.33
CA THR A 206 2.11 7.76 19.50
C THR A 206 2.33 6.82 20.67
N THR A 207 3.41 6.05 20.64
CA THR A 207 3.91 5.27 21.77
C THR A 207 4.99 6.02 22.56
N PHE A 208 5.41 7.20 22.08
CA PHE A 208 6.38 8.03 22.75
C PHE A 208 5.80 8.61 24.05
N ALA A 209 6.59 8.56 25.12
CA ALA A 209 6.28 9.17 26.40
C ALA A 209 7.52 9.85 26.97
N ALA A 210 7.33 10.99 27.61
CA ALA A 210 8.42 11.76 28.24
C ALA A 210 8.17 12.02 29.72
N ASN A 211 7.16 11.37 30.30
CA ASN A 211 6.76 11.50 31.70
C ASN A 211 7.15 10.28 32.53
N THR A 212 8.12 9.49 32.08
CA THR A 212 8.64 8.36 32.83
C THR A 212 9.28 8.87 34.14
N PRO A 213 8.82 8.42 35.32
CA PRO A 213 9.40 8.80 36.59
C PRO A 213 10.88 8.38 36.66
N GLN A 214 11.73 9.32 37.02
CA GLN A 214 13.18 9.12 37.14
C GLN A 214 13.67 9.74 38.44
N ILE A 215 14.82 9.29 38.92
CA ILE A 215 15.53 9.86 40.07
C ILE A 215 16.88 10.38 39.58
N LEU A 216 17.05 11.69 39.64
CA LEU A 216 18.34 12.32 39.40
C LEU A 216 19.20 12.16 40.63
N ILE A 217 20.36 11.53 40.49
CA ILE A 217 21.35 11.32 41.54
C ILE A 217 22.51 12.28 41.30
N GLU A 218 22.63 13.30 42.16
CA GLU A 218 23.72 14.25 42.12
C GLU A 218 24.75 13.85 43.16
N VAL A 219 26.00 13.56 42.73
CA VAL A 219 27.09 13.20 43.63
C VAL A 219 27.82 14.46 44.08
N ASP A 220 27.88 14.69 45.40
CA ASP A 220 28.72 15.73 45.99
C ASP A 220 30.22 15.32 45.93
N ARG A 221 30.86 15.76 44.84
CA ARG A 221 32.27 15.45 44.57
C ARG A 221 33.25 16.03 45.63
N ASN A 222 32.89 17.17 46.25
CA ASN A 222 33.73 17.79 47.27
C ASN A 222 33.70 16.95 48.56
N ARG A 223 32.50 16.50 48.93
CA ARG A 223 32.31 15.65 50.10
C ARG A 223 32.90 14.26 49.88
N ALA A 224 32.77 13.67 48.69
CA ALA A 224 33.40 12.41 48.33
C ALA A 224 34.94 12.51 48.46
N LYS A 225 35.53 13.61 47.97
CA LYS A 225 36.96 13.86 48.10
C LYS A 225 37.41 14.05 49.55
N ALA A 226 36.65 14.79 50.36
CA ALA A 226 36.94 15.00 51.80
C ALA A 226 36.87 13.69 52.58
N LEU A 227 35.97 12.76 52.22
CA LEU A 227 35.86 11.44 52.82
C LEU A 227 36.74 10.37 52.16
N GLN A 228 37.61 10.80 51.25
CA GLN A 228 38.55 9.94 50.49
C GLN A 228 37.83 8.78 49.76
N VAL A 229 36.64 9.07 49.22
CA VAL A 229 35.85 8.15 48.40
C VAL A 229 36.11 8.48 46.92
N ASP A 230 36.48 7.47 46.13
CA ASP A 230 36.54 7.60 44.67
C ASP A 230 35.12 7.69 44.10
N VAL A 231 34.86 8.75 43.32
CA VAL A 231 33.57 8.97 42.67
C VAL A 231 33.19 7.80 41.76
N ASN A 232 34.16 7.13 41.14
CA ASN A 232 33.88 5.94 40.33
C ASN A 232 33.31 4.78 41.16
N GLN A 233 33.72 4.65 42.44
CA GLN A 233 33.15 3.64 43.31
C GLN A 233 31.70 3.94 43.66
N VAL A 234 31.31 5.22 43.79
CA VAL A 234 29.91 5.62 43.94
C VAL A 234 29.10 5.17 42.74
N PHE A 235 29.53 5.47 41.52
CA PHE A 235 28.83 5.05 40.31
C PHE A 235 28.82 3.52 40.12
N ASN A 236 29.91 2.84 40.41
CA ASN A 236 29.97 1.37 40.36
C ASN A 236 28.99 0.72 41.36
N THR A 237 28.87 1.28 42.56
CA THR A 237 27.93 0.81 43.58
C THR A 237 26.49 0.99 43.08
N LEU A 238 26.13 2.18 42.60
CA LEU A 238 24.82 2.44 42.05
C LEU A 238 24.50 1.50 40.87
N GLN A 239 25.47 1.33 39.96
CA GLN A 239 25.30 0.42 38.81
C GLN A 239 25.10 -1.04 39.27
N ASN A 240 25.97 -1.53 40.17
CA ASN A 240 25.92 -2.93 40.60
C ASN A 240 24.63 -3.26 41.35
N TYR A 241 24.15 -2.37 42.23
CA TYR A 241 23.01 -2.65 43.07
C TYR A 241 21.65 -2.28 42.41
N LEU A 242 21.59 -1.18 41.66
CA LEU A 242 20.34 -0.70 41.04
C LEU A 242 20.21 -1.12 39.59
N GLY A 243 21.27 -0.91 38.78
CA GLY A 243 21.24 -1.10 37.33
C GLY A 243 21.52 -2.52 36.86
N SER A 244 21.94 -3.40 37.76
CA SER A 244 22.53 -4.71 37.47
C SER A 244 23.87 -4.65 36.74
N ARG A 245 24.78 -5.55 37.12
CA ARG A 245 26.06 -5.73 36.44
C ARG A 245 26.17 -7.10 35.82
N TYR A 246 26.39 -7.14 34.53
CA TYR A 246 26.81 -8.36 33.85
C TYR A 246 28.20 -8.75 34.31
N VAL A 247 28.33 -9.99 34.80
CA VAL A 247 29.63 -10.49 35.37
C VAL A 247 30.30 -11.42 34.37
N ASN A 248 29.57 -12.46 33.90
CA ASN A 248 30.10 -13.50 33.02
C ASN A 248 29.00 -14.34 32.41
N ASP A 249 29.36 -15.14 31.41
CA ASP A 249 28.51 -16.21 30.88
C ASP A 249 28.92 -17.55 31.48
N PHE A 250 27.97 -18.48 31.66
CA PHE A 250 28.28 -19.87 31.91
C PHE A 250 27.41 -20.79 31.05
N ASN A 251 27.98 -21.94 30.71
CA ASN A 251 27.31 -22.94 29.91
C ASN A 251 26.68 -24.01 30.81
N PHE A 252 25.37 -24.23 30.67
CA PHE A 252 24.64 -25.27 31.37
C PHE A 252 23.66 -25.95 30.40
N GLU A 253 23.63 -27.27 30.36
CA GLU A 253 22.75 -28.09 29.49
C GLU A 253 22.69 -27.59 28.02
N ARG A 254 23.84 -27.35 27.40
CA ARG A 254 23.99 -26.87 26.01
C ARG A 254 23.46 -25.45 25.73
N ARG A 255 23.17 -24.67 26.78
CA ARG A 255 22.77 -23.28 26.67
C ARG A 255 23.77 -22.40 27.40
N THR A 256 23.97 -21.19 26.87
CA THR A 256 24.77 -20.14 27.51
C THR A 256 23.86 -19.23 28.31
N TYR A 257 24.14 -19.08 29.59
CA TYR A 257 23.42 -18.23 30.52
C TYR A 257 24.29 -17.06 30.94
N ARG A 258 23.68 -15.88 31.01
CA ARG A 258 24.34 -14.67 31.49
C ARG A 258 24.14 -14.53 32.99
N VAL A 259 25.24 -14.21 33.71
CA VAL A 259 25.19 -13.94 35.14
C VAL A 259 25.15 -12.45 35.39
N TYR A 260 24.11 -12.00 36.05
CA TYR A 260 23.95 -10.63 36.51
C TYR A 260 23.94 -10.56 38.02
N VAL A 261 24.58 -9.53 38.58
CA VAL A 261 24.57 -9.20 40.02
C VAL A 261 23.74 -7.94 40.21
N GLN A 262 22.79 -7.98 41.14
CA GLN A 262 21.89 -6.88 41.47
C GLN A 262 21.47 -6.99 42.93
N ALA A 263 21.08 -5.88 43.56
CA ALA A 263 20.44 -5.94 44.90
C ALA A 263 19.10 -6.64 44.79
N ASP A 264 18.71 -7.39 45.84
CA ASP A 264 17.36 -7.97 45.91
C ASP A 264 16.29 -6.87 45.96
N ALA A 265 15.08 -7.18 45.47
CA ALA A 265 14.00 -6.22 45.28
C ALA A 265 13.67 -5.41 46.54
N GLN A 266 13.72 -6.06 47.71
CA GLN A 266 13.44 -5.41 49.00
C GLN A 266 14.43 -4.29 49.38
N PHE A 267 15.63 -4.27 48.77
CA PHE A 267 16.67 -3.28 49.05
C PHE A 267 16.75 -2.18 47.95
N ARG A 268 15.83 -2.16 47.02
CA ARG A 268 15.74 -1.17 45.92
C ARG A 268 14.30 -0.80 45.55
N SER A 269 13.38 -0.98 46.51
CA SER A 269 11.95 -0.72 46.30
C SER A 269 11.59 0.77 46.42
N ASN A 270 12.35 1.51 47.20
CA ASN A 270 12.11 2.92 47.49
C ASN A 270 13.35 3.76 47.17
N PRO A 271 13.18 5.03 46.77
CA PRO A 271 14.31 5.94 46.53
C PRO A 271 15.25 6.06 47.73
N GLU A 272 14.73 6.02 48.95
CA GLU A 272 15.48 6.13 50.19
C GLU A 272 16.44 4.94 50.41
N ASP A 273 16.20 3.80 49.78
CA ASP A 273 17.08 2.63 49.88
C ASP A 273 18.46 2.88 49.22
N ILE A 274 18.52 3.82 48.27
CA ILE A 274 19.77 4.27 47.65
C ILE A 274 20.74 4.82 48.71
N GLY A 275 20.22 5.60 49.66
CA GLY A 275 21.00 6.17 50.73
C GLY A 275 21.58 5.14 51.71
N LYS A 276 20.99 3.93 51.81
CA LYS A 276 21.42 2.82 52.66
C LYS A 276 22.56 1.99 52.06
N LEU A 277 22.90 2.19 50.78
CA LEU A 277 24.04 1.53 50.14
C LEU A 277 25.33 2.14 50.65
N TYR A 278 26.39 1.35 50.71
CA TYR A 278 27.69 1.77 51.20
C TYR A 278 28.79 1.70 50.12
N VAL A 279 29.69 2.65 50.19
CA VAL A 279 30.96 2.66 49.42
C VAL A 279 32.15 2.64 50.34
N ARG A 280 33.26 2.03 49.94
CA ARG A 280 34.48 1.95 50.71
C ARG A 280 35.39 3.15 50.39
N SER A 281 35.85 3.86 51.43
CA SER A 281 36.84 4.92 51.29
C SER A 281 38.28 4.35 51.14
N ALA A 282 39.23 5.19 50.77
CA ALA A 282 40.66 4.83 50.71
C ALA A 282 41.24 4.45 52.09
N THR A 283 40.57 4.85 53.18
CA THR A 283 40.91 4.48 54.56
C THR A 283 40.16 3.22 55.05
N ASP A 284 39.54 2.47 54.13
CA ASP A 284 38.80 1.24 54.41
C ASP A 284 37.51 1.42 55.25
N GLN A 285 37.04 2.66 55.38
CA GLN A 285 35.76 2.97 56.07
C GLN A 285 34.57 2.81 55.11
N MET A 286 33.46 2.29 55.63
CA MET A 286 32.19 2.15 54.88
C MET A 286 31.37 3.42 55.05
N ILE A 287 31.22 4.19 53.95
CA ILE A 287 30.50 5.46 53.92
C ILE A 287 29.14 5.22 53.25
N PRO A 288 28.03 5.59 53.91
CA PRO A 288 26.70 5.46 53.29
C PRO A 288 26.53 6.46 52.15
N LEU A 289 25.80 6.06 51.10
CA LEU A 289 25.56 6.93 49.94
C LEU A 289 24.71 8.15 50.33
N SER A 290 23.89 8.10 51.38
CA SER A 290 23.17 9.28 51.87
C SER A 290 24.08 10.47 52.20
N ASP A 291 25.34 10.24 52.50
CA ASP A 291 26.30 11.28 52.80
C ASP A 291 26.96 11.87 51.53
N LEU A 292 26.82 11.19 50.41
CA LEU A 292 27.54 11.48 49.17
C LEU A 292 26.63 11.90 48.02
N VAL A 293 25.32 11.58 48.07
CA VAL A 293 24.41 11.83 46.97
C VAL A 293 23.16 12.57 47.41
N LYS A 294 22.65 13.42 46.51
CA LYS A 294 21.36 14.06 46.64
C LYS A 294 20.42 13.43 45.61
N LEU A 295 19.25 13.02 46.06
CA LEU A 295 18.21 12.43 45.23
C LEU A 295 17.13 13.47 44.91
N THR A 296 16.85 13.67 43.63
CA THR A 296 15.81 14.60 43.15
C THR A 296 14.87 13.85 42.22
N PRO A 297 13.57 13.71 42.55
CA PRO A 297 12.59 13.15 41.62
C PRO A 297 12.49 14.05 40.37
N THR A 298 12.47 13.42 39.20
CA THR A 298 12.32 14.08 37.90
C THR A 298 11.51 13.20 36.96
N THR A 299 11.21 13.70 35.79
CA THR A 299 10.60 12.94 34.70
C THR A 299 11.41 13.12 33.44
N GLY A 300 11.39 12.12 32.57
CA GLY A 300 12.13 12.18 31.30
C GLY A 300 11.61 11.15 30.29
N ALA A 301 12.10 11.24 29.08
CA ALA A 301 11.84 10.22 28.08
C ALA A 301 12.70 8.98 28.35
N GLN A 302 12.10 7.80 28.25
CA GLN A 302 12.83 6.54 28.39
C GLN A 302 13.66 6.23 27.13
N THR A 303 13.16 6.62 25.96
CA THR A 303 13.82 6.45 24.67
C THR A 303 13.71 7.74 23.88
N ILE A 304 14.81 8.18 23.28
CA ILE A 304 14.86 9.31 22.36
C ILE A 304 15.27 8.77 21.00
N ASN A 305 14.33 8.78 20.07
CA ASN A 305 14.56 8.29 18.73
C ASN A 305 15.09 9.40 17.82
N HIS A 306 15.93 9.02 16.87
CA HIS A 306 16.34 9.85 15.75
C HIS A 306 15.98 9.14 14.45
N TYR A 307 15.40 9.90 13.52
CA TYR A 307 15.11 9.45 12.17
C TYR A 307 15.85 10.36 11.19
N ASN A 308 16.71 9.79 10.36
CA ASN A 308 17.59 10.54 9.46
C ASN A 308 18.40 11.65 10.19
N LEU A 309 18.95 11.30 11.36
CA LEU A 309 19.75 12.17 12.25
C LEU A 309 18.97 13.25 13.01
N PHE A 310 17.68 13.46 12.72
CA PHE A 310 16.85 14.40 13.47
C PHE A 310 16.15 13.70 14.62
N ARG A 311 16.07 14.36 15.78
CA ARG A 311 15.23 13.88 16.89
C ARG A 311 13.80 13.75 16.38
N SER A 312 13.19 12.58 16.56
CA SER A 312 11.88 12.29 16.01
C SER A 312 10.93 11.64 17.01
N ILE A 313 9.63 11.89 16.80
CA ILE A 313 8.53 11.18 17.45
C ILE A 313 7.71 10.50 16.35
N GLU A 314 7.55 9.18 16.47
CA GLU A 314 6.71 8.41 15.57
C GLU A 314 5.23 8.56 15.96
N ILE A 315 4.41 8.92 14.97
CA ILE A 315 2.95 9.01 15.07
C ILE A 315 2.35 8.00 14.11
N ASN A 316 1.49 7.16 14.64
CA ASN A 316 0.86 6.06 13.91
C ASN A 316 -0.62 6.35 13.68
N GLY A 317 -1.11 6.00 12.51
CA GLY A 317 -2.51 6.14 12.14
C GLY A 317 -2.85 5.32 10.90
N SER A 318 -4.12 5.29 10.56
CA SER A 318 -4.61 4.62 9.37
C SER A 318 -5.76 5.41 8.73
N ALA A 319 -6.15 5.01 7.52
CA ALA A 319 -7.30 5.60 6.84
C ALA A 319 -8.60 5.27 7.57
N ALA A 320 -9.53 6.22 7.60
CA ALA A 320 -10.88 5.99 8.09
C ALA A 320 -11.60 4.93 7.23
N PRO A 321 -12.60 4.21 7.74
CA PRO A 321 -13.36 3.26 6.96
C PRO A 321 -13.91 3.87 5.67
N GLY A 322 -13.64 3.22 4.52
CA GLY A 322 -14.03 3.72 3.20
C GLY A 322 -13.11 4.79 2.60
N LYS A 323 -11.99 5.09 3.25
CA LYS A 323 -10.94 5.98 2.75
C LYS A 323 -9.69 5.19 2.38
N SER A 324 -8.93 5.69 1.41
CA SER A 324 -7.67 5.06 0.98
C SER A 324 -6.47 5.54 1.79
N SER A 325 -5.36 4.78 1.73
CA SER A 325 -4.09 5.18 2.36
C SER A 325 -3.58 6.52 1.82
N GLY A 326 -3.70 6.76 0.51
CA GLY A 326 -3.31 8.03 -0.10
C GLY A 326 -4.12 9.23 0.42
N GLN A 327 -5.42 9.04 0.68
CA GLN A 327 -6.27 10.08 1.30
C GLN A 327 -5.83 10.36 2.74
N ALA A 328 -5.52 9.31 3.52
CA ALA A 328 -5.03 9.47 4.89
C ALA A 328 -3.67 10.17 4.95
N ILE A 329 -2.75 9.83 4.06
CA ILE A 329 -1.45 10.51 3.92
C ILE A 329 -1.66 12.00 3.62
N GLN A 330 -2.50 12.33 2.64
CA GLN A 330 -2.79 13.71 2.27
C GLN A 330 -3.45 14.48 3.43
N ALA A 331 -4.38 13.86 4.14
CA ALA A 331 -5.04 14.44 5.31
C ALA A 331 -4.02 14.78 6.41
N MET A 332 -3.11 13.86 6.72
CA MET A 332 -2.06 14.09 7.71
C MET A 332 -1.06 15.16 7.28
N GLU A 333 -0.72 15.23 5.98
CA GLU A 333 0.12 16.32 5.43
C GLU A 333 -0.57 17.69 5.57
N ASN A 334 -1.87 17.76 5.30
CA ASN A 334 -2.64 18.98 5.48
C ASN A 334 -2.66 19.42 6.96
N VAL A 335 -2.82 18.48 7.88
CA VAL A 335 -2.75 18.75 9.34
C VAL A 335 -1.35 19.25 9.70
N ALA A 336 -0.30 18.61 9.22
CA ALA A 336 1.07 19.01 9.47
C ALA A 336 1.37 20.43 8.96
N GLN A 337 0.91 20.79 7.76
CA GLN A 337 1.08 22.14 7.22
C GLN A 337 0.37 23.23 8.04
N GLN A 338 -0.73 22.89 8.72
CA GLN A 338 -1.48 23.83 9.55
C GLN A 338 -0.88 24.02 10.95
N VAL A 339 -0.24 22.98 11.49
CA VAL A 339 0.16 22.92 12.90
C VAL A 339 1.67 23.10 13.09
N LEU A 340 2.50 22.59 12.17
CA LEU A 340 3.95 22.57 12.41
C LEU A 340 4.60 23.94 12.28
N PRO A 341 5.34 24.40 13.31
CA PRO A 341 6.23 25.56 13.22
C PRO A 341 7.37 25.31 12.22
N THR A 342 8.01 26.36 11.74
CA THR A 342 9.12 26.29 10.77
C THR A 342 10.36 25.54 11.26
N SER A 343 10.55 25.41 12.59
CA SER A 343 11.62 24.63 13.22
C SER A 343 11.38 23.13 13.21
N PHE A 344 10.16 22.71 12.96
CA PHE A 344 9.76 21.31 12.86
C PHE A 344 9.51 20.90 11.41
N GLY A 345 9.73 19.63 11.13
CA GLY A 345 9.41 19.02 9.87
C GLY A 345 8.87 17.63 10.09
N TYR A 346 8.62 16.96 8.98
CA TYR A 346 8.20 15.56 9.04
C TYR A 346 8.81 14.77 7.89
N GLU A 347 8.86 13.47 8.09
CA GLU A 347 9.13 12.47 7.06
C GLU A 347 8.19 11.30 7.21
N TRP A 348 7.99 10.58 6.12
CA TRP A 348 7.27 9.33 6.14
C TRP A 348 8.24 8.16 6.36
N SER A 349 7.77 7.11 7.01
CA SER A 349 8.49 5.85 7.15
C SER A 349 7.57 4.65 6.88
N GLY A 350 8.16 3.46 6.78
CA GLY A 350 7.41 2.24 6.51
C GLY A 350 6.67 2.26 5.16
N ILE A 351 5.44 1.74 5.15
CA ILE A 351 4.63 1.63 3.94
C ILE A 351 4.31 3.01 3.33
N ALA A 352 4.08 4.04 4.14
CA ALA A 352 3.77 5.37 3.65
C ALA A 352 4.92 6.02 2.87
N LEU A 353 6.18 5.75 3.24
CA LEU A 353 7.36 6.18 2.49
C LEU A 353 7.39 5.52 1.11
N GLU A 354 7.13 4.21 1.04
CA GLU A 354 7.09 3.47 -0.22
C GLU A 354 5.96 3.96 -1.12
N GLU A 355 4.79 4.26 -0.56
CA GLU A 355 3.65 4.84 -1.29
C GLU A 355 4.00 6.19 -1.91
N LYS A 356 4.62 7.08 -1.15
CA LYS A 356 5.07 8.41 -1.65
C LYS A 356 6.16 8.30 -2.72
N THR A 357 7.09 7.37 -2.55
CA THR A 357 8.22 7.19 -3.47
C THR A 357 7.78 6.50 -4.76
N SER A 358 6.89 5.50 -4.66
CA SER A 358 6.43 4.70 -5.81
C SER A 358 5.26 5.34 -6.56
N GLY A 359 4.44 6.15 -5.90
CA GLY A 359 3.21 6.71 -6.47
C GLY A 359 3.41 7.55 -7.73
N GLY A 360 4.59 8.16 -7.92
CA GLY A 360 4.94 8.90 -9.13
C GLY A 360 5.42 8.05 -10.31
N GLN A 361 5.74 6.77 -10.11
CA GLN A 361 6.38 5.92 -11.13
C GLN A 361 5.37 5.20 -12.03
N ALA A 362 4.17 4.91 -11.54
CA ALA A 362 3.18 4.13 -12.29
C ALA A 362 2.77 4.75 -13.63
N PRO A 363 2.48 6.06 -13.77
CA PRO A 363 2.19 6.68 -15.06
C PRO A 363 3.35 6.59 -16.04
N ILE A 364 4.59 6.68 -15.54
CA ILE A 364 5.80 6.58 -16.37
C ILE A 364 5.94 5.16 -16.92
N ILE A 365 5.77 4.14 -16.08
CA ILE A 365 5.84 2.72 -16.46
C ILE A 365 4.75 2.40 -17.49
N PHE A 366 3.52 2.88 -17.26
CA PHE A 366 2.41 2.71 -18.19
C PHE A 366 2.69 3.38 -19.54
N GLY A 367 3.20 4.62 -19.53
CA GLY A 367 3.60 5.36 -20.73
C GLY A 367 4.71 4.65 -21.50
N LEU A 368 5.76 4.18 -20.82
CA LEU A 368 6.83 3.39 -21.43
C LEU A 368 6.30 2.09 -22.05
N GLY A 369 5.38 1.41 -21.37
CA GLY A 369 4.70 0.22 -21.88
C GLY A 369 3.96 0.51 -23.19
N LEU A 370 3.21 1.61 -23.26
CA LEU A 370 2.54 2.06 -24.49
C LEU A 370 3.52 2.36 -25.62
N VAL A 371 4.61 3.10 -25.33
CA VAL A 371 5.66 3.41 -26.32
C VAL A 371 6.32 2.12 -26.82
N PHE A 372 6.67 1.21 -25.95
CA PHE A 372 7.28 -0.07 -26.33
C PHE A 372 6.36 -0.89 -27.25
N VAL A 373 5.08 -1.05 -26.88
CA VAL A 373 4.09 -1.75 -27.70
C VAL A 373 3.89 -1.05 -29.04
N PHE A 374 3.85 0.31 -29.05
CA PHE A 374 3.78 1.08 -30.29
C PHE A 374 4.97 0.78 -31.22
N LEU A 375 6.18 0.79 -30.70
CA LEU A 375 7.39 0.54 -31.49
C LEU A 375 7.43 -0.89 -32.06
N VAL A 376 7.04 -1.89 -31.23
CA VAL A 376 6.96 -3.29 -31.69
C VAL A 376 5.91 -3.43 -32.80
N LEU A 377 4.74 -2.84 -32.64
CA LEU A 377 3.70 -2.85 -33.68
C LEU A 377 4.13 -2.06 -34.93
N ALA A 378 4.80 -0.92 -34.77
CA ALA A 378 5.30 -0.13 -35.90
C ALA A 378 6.34 -0.91 -36.70
N ALA A 379 7.21 -1.68 -36.03
CA ALA A 379 8.15 -2.58 -36.71
C ALA A 379 7.42 -3.75 -37.41
N GLN A 380 6.37 -4.32 -36.77
CA GLN A 380 5.58 -5.42 -37.34
C GLN A 380 4.78 -5.01 -38.59
N TYR A 381 4.18 -3.82 -38.56
CA TYR A 381 3.30 -3.33 -39.63
C TYR A 381 4.03 -2.46 -40.67
N GLU A 382 5.29 -2.14 -40.47
CA GLU A 382 6.09 -1.23 -41.33
C GLU A 382 5.41 0.13 -41.57
N ASN A 383 4.55 0.56 -40.66
CA ASN A 383 3.87 1.85 -40.68
C ASN A 383 3.50 2.32 -39.25
N TYR A 384 3.14 3.61 -39.13
CA TYR A 384 2.79 4.24 -37.83
C TYR A 384 1.30 4.41 -37.61
N VAL A 385 0.46 4.19 -38.65
CA VAL A 385 -0.98 4.46 -38.59
C VAL A 385 -1.74 3.29 -37.94
N ASP A 386 -1.42 2.06 -38.36
CA ASP A 386 -2.09 0.86 -37.83
C ASP A 386 -1.77 0.62 -36.34
N PRO A 387 -0.52 0.76 -35.87
CA PRO A 387 -0.22 0.77 -34.44
C PRO A 387 -1.01 1.79 -33.63
N LEU A 388 -1.18 3.00 -34.16
CA LEU A 388 -1.99 4.04 -33.51
C LEU A 388 -3.45 3.62 -33.36
N ILE A 389 -4.05 3.04 -34.41
CA ILE A 389 -5.43 2.54 -34.37
C ILE A 389 -5.58 1.44 -33.30
N ILE A 390 -4.60 0.54 -33.23
CA ILE A 390 -4.61 -0.56 -32.26
C ILE A 390 -4.52 -0.02 -30.82
N LEU A 391 -3.58 0.91 -30.57
CA LEU A 391 -3.38 1.46 -29.23
C LEU A 391 -4.55 2.33 -28.75
N LEU A 392 -5.34 2.92 -29.64
CA LEU A 392 -6.57 3.64 -29.27
C LEU A 392 -7.61 2.71 -28.64
N SER A 393 -7.46 1.39 -28.69
CA SER A 393 -8.30 0.45 -27.94
C SER A 393 -7.94 0.34 -26.47
N VAL A 394 -6.70 0.68 -26.06
CA VAL A 394 -6.21 0.53 -24.67
C VAL A 394 -6.98 1.40 -23.67
N PRO A 395 -7.28 2.68 -23.94
CA PRO A 395 -8.08 3.49 -23.02
C PRO A 395 -9.44 2.91 -22.68
N LEU A 396 -10.06 2.14 -23.57
CA LEU A 396 -11.32 1.46 -23.32
C LEU A 396 -11.16 0.36 -22.26
N ALA A 397 -10.01 -0.33 -22.26
CA ALA A 397 -9.69 -1.31 -21.25
C ALA A 397 -9.43 -0.65 -19.89
N VAL A 398 -8.71 0.47 -19.88
CA VAL A 398 -8.48 1.26 -18.66
C VAL A 398 -9.81 1.76 -18.08
N PHE A 399 -10.70 2.27 -18.92
CA PHE A 399 -12.06 2.65 -18.51
C PHE A 399 -12.81 1.49 -17.84
N GLY A 400 -12.79 0.31 -18.45
CA GLY A 400 -13.43 -0.89 -17.90
C GLY A 400 -12.83 -1.34 -16.57
N ALA A 401 -11.50 -1.30 -16.46
CA ALA A 401 -10.79 -1.67 -15.24
C ALA A 401 -11.12 -0.74 -14.07
N LEU A 402 -10.98 0.57 -14.27
CA LEU A 402 -11.27 1.55 -13.23
C LEU A 402 -12.75 1.62 -12.85
N SER A 403 -13.65 1.42 -13.83
CA SER A 403 -15.08 1.31 -13.55
C SER A 403 -15.39 0.09 -12.67
N ALA A 404 -14.77 -1.06 -12.94
CA ALA A 404 -14.96 -2.27 -12.14
C ALA A 404 -14.38 -2.13 -10.73
N GLN A 405 -13.22 -1.49 -10.58
CA GLN A 405 -12.64 -1.15 -9.27
C GLN A 405 -13.58 -0.26 -8.46
N SER A 406 -14.01 0.85 -9.06
CA SER A 406 -14.94 1.80 -8.43
C SER A 406 -16.27 1.15 -8.01
N LEU A 407 -16.86 0.31 -8.87
CA LEU A 407 -18.11 -0.39 -8.57
C LEU A 407 -17.99 -1.39 -7.41
N ARG A 408 -16.80 -1.92 -7.18
CA ARG A 408 -16.51 -2.83 -6.06
C ARG A 408 -15.97 -2.12 -4.82
N GLY A 409 -15.79 -0.81 -4.86
CA GLY A 409 -15.18 -0.05 -3.76
C GLY A 409 -13.72 -0.42 -3.52
N LEU A 410 -12.98 -0.81 -4.58
CA LEU A 410 -11.56 -1.11 -4.54
C LEU A 410 -10.76 0.11 -5.02
N ASP A 411 -9.58 0.29 -4.43
CA ASP A 411 -8.68 1.37 -4.76
C ASP A 411 -7.86 1.10 -6.04
N ASN A 412 -7.28 2.17 -6.57
CA ASN A 412 -6.23 2.07 -7.60
C ASN A 412 -4.88 1.82 -6.92
N ASP A 413 -4.66 0.59 -6.49
CA ASP A 413 -3.44 0.10 -5.85
C ASP A 413 -2.41 -0.41 -6.89
N ILE A 414 -1.24 -0.83 -6.41
CA ILE A 414 -0.18 -1.39 -7.28
C ILE A 414 -0.68 -2.59 -8.09
N PHE A 415 -1.52 -3.46 -7.52
CA PHE A 415 -2.03 -4.63 -8.23
C PHE A 415 -3.02 -4.25 -9.33
N CYS A 416 -3.87 -3.23 -9.10
CA CYS A 416 -4.69 -2.62 -10.14
C CYS A 416 -3.80 -2.06 -11.27
N GLN A 417 -2.74 -1.31 -10.92
CA GLN A 417 -1.82 -0.72 -11.90
C GLN A 417 -1.08 -1.78 -12.73
N VAL A 418 -0.64 -2.88 -12.11
CA VAL A 418 -0.10 -4.05 -12.83
C VAL A 418 -1.15 -4.62 -13.78
N GLY A 419 -2.40 -4.71 -13.34
CA GLY A 419 -3.54 -5.11 -14.18
C GLY A 419 -3.71 -4.18 -15.39
N LEU A 420 -3.61 -2.85 -15.20
CA LEU A 420 -3.68 -1.87 -16.29
C LEU A 420 -2.55 -2.07 -17.32
N VAL A 421 -1.33 -2.34 -16.87
CA VAL A 421 -0.20 -2.64 -17.76
C VAL A 421 -0.45 -3.94 -18.54
N MET A 422 -0.94 -4.99 -17.88
CA MET A 422 -1.31 -6.25 -18.55
C MET A 422 -2.39 -6.03 -19.62
N LEU A 423 -3.34 -5.13 -19.38
CA LEU A 423 -4.41 -4.81 -20.31
C LEU A 423 -3.92 -4.16 -21.61
N ILE A 424 -2.75 -3.50 -21.64
CA ILE A 424 -2.16 -2.96 -22.88
C ILE A 424 -2.01 -4.10 -23.91
N GLY A 425 -1.45 -5.23 -23.51
CA GLY A 425 -1.28 -6.38 -24.38
C GLY A 425 -2.57 -7.13 -24.67
N LEU A 426 -3.38 -7.38 -23.62
CA LEU A 426 -4.60 -8.17 -23.74
C LEU A 426 -5.68 -7.48 -24.57
N ALA A 427 -5.86 -6.16 -24.40
CA ALA A 427 -6.84 -5.38 -25.17
C ALA A 427 -6.39 -5.17 -26.62
N SER A 428 -5.11 -4.88 -26.84
CA SER A 428 -4.53 -4.69 -28.17
C SER A 428 -4.70 -5.92 -29.07
N LYS A 429 -4.68 -7.14 -28.51
CA LYS A 429 -4.89 -8.39 -29.26
C LYS A 429 -6.16 -8.38 -30.11
N ASN A 430 -7.27 -7.87 -29.57
CA ASN A 430 -8.53 -7.83 -30.30
C ASN A 430 -8.46 -6.86 -31.48
N ALA A 431 -7.84 -5.70 -31.28
CA ALA A 431 -7.64 -4.70 -32.32
C ALA A 431 -6.68 -5.20 -33.42
N ILE A 432 -5.57 -5.86 -33.03
CA ILE A 432 -4.63 -6.49 -33.94
C ILE A 432 -5.34 -7.44 -34.91
N LEU A 433 -6.19 -8.36 -34.38
CA LEU A 433 -6.89 -9.34 -35.19
C LEU A 433 -7.83 -8.70 -36.22
N ILE A 434 -8.46 -7.57 -35.90
CA ILE A 434 -9.38 -6.87 -36.80
C ILE A 434 -8.58 -6.06 -37.84
N VAL A 435 -7.58 -5.28 -37.42
CA VAL A 435 -6.78 -4.39 -38.29
C VAL A 435 -6.00 -5.21 -39.30
N GLU A 436 -5.31 -6.26 -38.85
CA GLU A 436 -4.53 -7.14 -39.72
C GLU A 436 -5.39 -7.75 -40.83
N PHE A 437 -6.53 -8.31 -40.48
CA PHE A 437 -7.40 -8.93 -41.48
C PHE A 437 -8.08 -7.88 -42.38
N ALA A 438 -8.34 -6.67 -41.88
CA ALA A 438 -8.87 -5.58 -42.68
C ALA A 438 -7.82 -5.09 -43.70
N ASN A 439 -6.52 -5.02 -43.33
CA ASN A 439 -5.43 -4.69 -44.24
C ASN A 439 -5.31 -5.74 -45.35
N GLN A 440 -5.30 -7.04 -45.02
CA GLN A 440 -5.26 -8.13 -46.01
C GLN A 440 -6.40 -8.03 -47.05
N LEU A 441 -7.63 -7.76 -46.60
CA LEU A 441 -8.79 -7.58 -47.47
C LEU A 441 -8.68 -6.31 -48.33
N HIS A 442 -8.13 -5.24 -47.77
CA HIS A 442 -7.92 -3.98 -48.51
C HIS A 442 -6.85 -4.10 -49.58
N GLU A 443 -5.75 -4.79 -49.33
CA GLU A 443 -4.69 -5.11 -50.28
C GLU A 443 -5.20 -5.98 -51.43
N GLN A 444 -6.21 -6.83 -51.19
CA GLN A 444 -6.90 -7.60 -52.25
C GLN A 444 -7.85 -6.73 -53.08
N GLY A 445 -7.87 -5.40 -52.91
CA GLY A 445 -8.66 -4.46 -53.69
C GLY A 445 -10.03 -4.13 -53.08
N MET A 446 -10.35 -4.58 -51.87
CA MET A 446 -11.64 -4.27 -51.26
C MET A 446 -11.65 -2.83 -50.72
N PRO A 447 -12.78 -2.09 -50.89
CA PRO A 447 -12.90 -0.75 -50.30
C PRO A 447 -12.77 -0.80 -48.76
N ILE A 448 -12.06 0.17 -48.17
CA ILE A 448 -11.73 0.24 -46.72
C ILE A 448 -12.96 -0.07 -45.83
N THR A 449 -14.13 0.54 -46.14
CA THR A 449 -15.36 0.35 -45.35
C THR A 449 -15.85 -1.10 -45.39
N LYS A 450 -15.80 -1.76 -46.55
CA LYS A 450 -16.22 -3.15 -46.69
C LYS A 450 -15.18 -4.07 -46.04
N ALA A 451 -13.90 -3.82 -46.22
CA ALA A 451 -12.81 -4.57 -45.63
C ALA A 451 -12.90 -4.58 -44.07
N ALA A 452 -13.11 -3.41 -43.46
CA ALA A 452 -13.27 -3.29 -42.02
C ALA A 452 -14.47 -4.07 -41.46
N VAL A 453 -15.63 -3.96 -42.13
CA VAL A 453 -16.87 -4.66 -41.68
C VAL A 453 -16.72 -6.17 -41.85
N GLN A 454 -16.17 -6.62 -42.95
CA GLN A 454 -15.96 -8.04 -43.20
C GLN A 454 -14.92 -8.62 -42.25
N ALA A 455 -13.80 -7.94 -42.03
CA ALA A 455 -12.77 -8.33 -41.09
C ALA A 455 -13.33 -8.51 -39.66
N ALA A 456 -14.07 -7.51 -39.18
CA ALA A 456 -14.71 -7.57 -37.87
C ALA A 456 -15.73 -8.73 -37.76
N GLN A 457 -16.47 -9.00 -38.81
CA GLN A 457 -17.43 -10.11 -38.84
C GLN A 457 -16.76 -11.49 -38.81
N GLU A 458 -15.66 -11.68 -39.55
CA GLU A 458 -14.97 -12.97 -39.60
C GLU A 458 -14.13 -13.22 -38.36
N ARG A 459 -13.60 -12.17 -37.76
CA ARG A 459 -12.82 -12.23 -36.52
C ARG A 459 -13.66 -12.24 -35.24
N LEU A 460 -14.98 -12.03 -35.33
CA LEU A 460 -15.86 -12.03 -34.14
C LEU A 460 -15.76 -13.32 -33.31
N ARG A 461 -15.79 -14.48 -33.98
CA ARG A 461 -15.71 -15.78 -33.28
C ARG A 461 -14.38 -16.00 -32.58
N PRO A 462 -13.20 -15.85 -33.21
CA PRO A 462 -11.89 -15.96 -32.53
C PRO A 462 -11.77 -14.98 -31.36
N ILE A 463 -12.19 -13.73 -31.51
CA ILE A 463 -12.15 -12.70 -30.45
C ILE A 463 -12.99 -13.11 -29.25
N LEU A 464 -14.26 -13.49 -29.46
CA LEU A 464 -15.13 -13.91 -28.37
C LEU A 464 -14.63 -15.18 -27.67
N MET A 465 -14.11 -16.17 -28.40
CA MET A 465 -13.56 -17.38 -27.81
C MET A 465 -12.36 -17.09 -26.91
N THR A 466 -11.43 -16.26 -27.37
CA THR A 466 -10.24 -15.91 -26.58
C THR A 466 -10.59 -15.00 -25.41
N ALA A 467 -11.53 -14.06 -25.58
CA ALA A 467 -11.97 -13.19 -24.50
C ALA A 467 -12.70 -13.97 -23.40
N LEU A 468 -13.62 -14.86 -23.75
CA LEU A 468 -14.31 -15.71 -22.78
C LEU A 468 -13.35 -16.64 -22.03
N SER A 469 -12.37 -17.25 -22.74
CA SER A 469 -11.35 -18.08 -22.11
C SER A 469 -10.54 -17.29 -21.10
N THR A 470 -10.11 -16.06 -21.44
CA THR A 470 -9.36 -15.18 -20.54
C THR A 470 -10.22 -14.72 -19.34
N LEU A 471 -11.46 -14.30 -19.59
CA LEU A 471 -12.39 -13.88 -18.53
C LEU A 471 -12.67 -15.01 -17.53
N LEU A 472 -12.94 -16.22 -18.01
CA LEU A 472 -13.15 -17.39 -17.15
C LEU A 472 -11.89 -17.79 -16.40
N GLY A 473 -10.70 -17.64 -17.01
CA GLY A 473 -9.41 -17.90 -16.36
C GLY A 473 -9.06 -16.90 -15.25
N ILE A 474 -9.47 -15.64 -15.39
CA ILE A 474 -9.19 -14.57 -14.41
C ILE A 474 -10.29 -14.47 -13.34
N PHE A 475 -11.50 -14.90 -13.63
CA PHE A 475 -12.64 -14.81 -12.71
C PHE A 475 -12.35 -15.34 -11.30
N PRO A 476 -11.66 -16.48 -11.10
CA PRO A 476 -11.29 -16.95 -9.76
C PRO A 476 -10.43 -15.97 -8.97
N LEU A 477 -9.56 -15.16 -9.64
CA LEU A 477 -8.80 -14.13 -8.95
C LEU A 477 -9.71 -13.00 -8.46
N ALA A 478 -10.68 -12.59 -9.28
CA ALA A 478 -11.60 -11.52 -8.92
C ALA A 478 -12.46 -11.84 -7.68
N ILE A 479 -12.73 -13.13 -7.44
CA ILE A 479 -13.52 -13.61 -6.29
C ILE A 479 -12.67 -14.33 -5.24
N ALA A 480 -11.35 -14.15 -5.28
CA ALA A 480 -10.42 -14.85 -4.39
C ALA A 480 -10.74 -14.59 -2.90
N THR A 481 -10.53 -15.60 -2.07
CA THR A 481 -10.68 -15.56 -0.61
C THR A 481 -9.40 -16.08 0.05
N GLY A 482 -9.26 -15.86 1.36
CA GLY A 482 -8.10 -16.33 2.11
C GLY A 482 -6.91 -15.37 2.07
N ALA A 483 -5.74 -15.85 2.45
CA ALA A 483 -4.51 -15.05 2.47
C ALA A 483 -4.20 -14.45 1.08
N GLY A 484 -3.85 -13.17 1.02
CA GLY A 484 -3.59 -12.47 -0.23
C GLY A 484 -4.84 -12.26 -1.09
N ALA A 485 -6.03 -12.28 -0.50
CA ALA A 485 -7.27 -12.09 -1.23
C ALA A 485 -7.39 -10.67 -1.79
N GLY A 486 -7.00 -9.66 -1.03
CA GLY A 486 -7.06 -8.26 -1.44
C GLY A 486 -6.28 -8.01 -2.73
N SER A 487 -5.03 -8.42 -2.76
CA SER A 487 -4.14 -8.29 -3.93
C SER A 487 -4.69 -9.02 -5.16
N ARG A 488 -5.17 -10.26 -4.98
CA ARG A 488 -5.76 -11.05 -6.07
C ARG A 488 -7.07 -10.44 -6.57
N GLN A 489 -7.93 -9.96 -5.67
CA GLN A 489 -9.19 -9.32 -6.03
C GLN A 489 -8.95 -8.00 -6.79
N SER A 490 -8.00 -7.18 -6.36
CA SER A 490 -7.64 -5.95 -7.04
C SER A 490 -7.16 -6.22 -8.47
N LEU A 491 -6.12 -7.05 -8.63
CA LEU A 491 -5.62 -7.45 -9.95
C LEU A 491 -6.70 -8.11 -10.82
N GLY A 492 -7.40 -9.09 -10.25
CA GLY A 492 -8.44 -9.86 -10.96
C GLY A 492 -9.61 -8.98 -11.42
N THR A 493 -10.05 -8.03 -10.59
CA THR A 493 -11.13 -7.09 -10.93
C THR A 493 -10.71 -6.13 -12.04
N ALA A 494 -9.51 -5.55 -11.95
CA ALA A 494 -8.99 -4.64 -12.97
C ALA A 494 -8.91 -5.35 -14.34
N VAL A 495 -8.31 -6.54 -14.38
CA VAL A 495 -8.15 -7.27 -15.65
C VAL A 495 -9.48 -7.82 -16.17
N PHE A 496 -10.34 -8.36 -15.31
CA PHE A 496 -11.66 -8.86 -15.71
C PHE A 496 -12.54 -7.72 -16.26
N GLY A 497 -12.66 -6.61 -15.52
CA GLY A 497 -13.46 -5.46 -15.93
C GLY A 497 -12.92 -4.80 -17.19
N GLY A 498 -11.60 -4.62 -17.25
CA GLY A 498 -10.93 -4.06 -18.42
C GLY A 498 -11.12 -4.91 -19.68
N MET A 499 -10.90 -6.23 -19.58
CA MET A 499 -11.12 -7.16 -20.69
C MET A 499 -12.58 -7.24 -21.12
N LEU A 500 -13.51 -7.25 -20.19
CA LEU A 500 -14.94 -7.30 -20.50
C LEU A 500 -15.35 -6.10 -21.35
N VAL A 501 -15.08 -4.89 -20.84
CA VAL A 501 -15.44 -3.62 -21.51
C VAL A 501 -14.67 -3.45 -22.81
N ALA A 502 -13.35 -3.69 -22.80
CA ALA A 502 -12.53 -3.59 -24.00
C ALA A 502 -13.01 -4.54 -25.11
N THR A 503 -13.38 -5.78 -24.77
CA THR A 503 -13.85 -6.74 -25.78
C THR A 503 -15.14 -6.27 -26.44
N PHE A 504 -16.11 -5.82 -25.63
CA PHE A 504 -17.37 -5.33 -26.20
C PHE A 504 -17.21 -4.04 -27.01
N LEU A 505 -16.48 -3.06 -26.48
CA LEU A 505 -16.34 -1.77 -27.14
C LEU A 505 -15.41 -1.84 -28.35
N SER A 506 -14.30 -2.59 -28.30
CA SER A 506 -13.34 -2.70 -29.40
C SER A 506 -13.95 -3.33 -30.65
N LEU A 507 -14.90 -4.27 -30.50
CA LEU A 507 -15.62 -4.87 -31.63
C LEU A 507 -16.34 -3.82 -32.49
N PHE A 508 -16.80 -2.71 -31.92
CA PHE A 508 -17.50 -1.65 -32.64
C PHE A 508 -16.57 -0.47 -32.95
N ILE A 509 -15.72 -0.07 -32.02
CA ILE A 509 -14.92 1.14 -32.13
C ILE A 509 -13.74 0.93 -33.07
N VAL A 510 -13.01 -0.19 -32.98
CA VAL A 510 -11.82 -0.46 -33.79
C VAL A 510 -12.12 -0.46 -35.30
N PRO A 511 -13.18 -1.15 -35.82
CA PRO A 511 -13.49 -1.06 -37.25
C PRO A 511 -13.82 0.37 -37.71
N ILE A 512 -14.47 1.17 -36.85
CA ILE A 512 -14.84 2.55 -37.18
C ILE A 512 -13.61 3.46 -37.17
N LEU A 513 -12.70 3.30 -36.19
CA LEU A 513 -11.42 4.01 -36.17
C LEU A 513 -10.58 3.67 -37.42
N TYR A 514 -10.54 2.39 -37.80
CA TYR A 514 -9.85 1.94 -39.01
C TYR A 514 -10.42 2.62 -40.27
N ILE A 515 -11.77 2.68 -40.42
CA ILE A 515 -12.41 3.35 -41.54
C ILE A 515 -12.07 4.85 -41.58
N VAL A 516 -12.13 5.53 -40.41
CA VAL A 516 -11.93 6.99 -40.38
C VAL A 516 -10.46 7.36 -40.59
N ILE A 517 -9.56 6.74 -39.86
CA ILE A 517 -8.13 7.03 -39.92
C ILE A 517 -7.54 6.54 -41.29
N GLY A 518 -7.94 5.35 -41.75
CA GLY A 518 -7.53 4.83 -43.06
C GLY A 518 -8.06 5.69 -44.22
N SER A 519 -9.31 6.17 -44.13
CA SER A 519 -9.83 7.10 -45.16
C SER A 519 -9.10 8.45 -45.19
N LEU A 520 -8.65 8.94 -44.04
CA LEU A 520 -7.80 10.14 -43.96
C LEU A 520 -6.42 9.87 -44.59
N ARG A 521 -5.78 8.74 -44.25
CA ARG A 521 -4.51 8.32 -44.84
C ARG A 521 -4.59 8.30 -46.37
N ASP A 522 -5.61 7.68 -46.95
CA ASP A 522 -5.77 7.56 -48.37
C ASP A 522 -6.01 8.93 -49.06
N ARG A 523 -6.73 9.84 -48.40
CA ARG A 523 -6.90 11.22 -48.91
C ARG A 523 -5.58 12.00 -48.93
N PHE A 524 -4.75 11.82 -47.88
CA PHE A 524 -3.43 12.47 -47.84
C PHE A 524 -2.46 11.89 -48.88
N LEU A 525 -2.48 10.58 -49.08
CA LEU A 525 -1.63 9.92 -50.11
C LEU A 525 -2.07 10.26 -51.53
N LYS A 526 -3.38 10.35 -51.82
CA LYS A 526 -3.89 10.78 -53.12
C LYS A 526 -3.57 12.24 -53.43
N ARG A 527 -3.51 13.13 -52.42
CA ARG A 527 -3.06 14.53 -52.63
C ARG A 527 -1.58 14.68 -52.93
N ARG A 528 -0.75 13.69 -52.64
CA ARG A 528 0.70 13.70 -52.93
C ARG A 528 1.10 13.06 -54.26
N ARG A 529 0.17 12.38 -54.95
CA ARG A 529 0.43 11.92 -56.31
C ARG A 529 0.16 13.08 -57.25
N PRO A 530 1.16 13.58 -58.04
CA PRO A 530 0.91 14.53 -59.12
C PRO A 530 -0.03 13.89 -60.13
N PRO A 531 -0.91 14.68 -60.79
CA PRO A 531 -1.76 14.14 -61.83
C PRO A 531 -0.87 13.52 -62.90
N HIS A 532 -1.01 12.21 -63.14
CA HIS A 532 -0.45 11.58 -64.31
C HIS A 532 -1.05 12.31 -65.51
N GLN A 533 -0.18 12.98 -66.29
CA GLN A 533 -0.47 13.37 -67.65
C GLN A 533 -0.77 12.09 -68.42
N VAL A 534 -2.01 11.97 -68.85
CA VAL A 534 -2.41 11.00 -69.88
C VAL A 534 -1.77 11.54 -71.13
N GLU A 535 -0.60 11.05 -71.57
CA GLU A 535 -0.12 11.17 -72.88
C GLU A 535 -0.99 10.33 -73.82
N GLU A 536 -1.95 10.99 -74.46
CA GLU A 536 -2.47 10.55 -75.75
C GLU A 536 -1.35 10.76 -76.75
N ASP A 537 -0.61 9.73 -77.13
CA ASP A 537 -0.08 9.68 -78.48
C ASP A 537 0.05 8.24 -78.98
N GLY A 538 -0.88 7.89 -79.85
CA GLY A 538 -0.80 6.71 -80.69
C GLY A 538 0.29 6.86 -81.74
N ARG A 539 1.38 6.11 -81.58
CA ARG A 539 2.21 5.61 -82.67
C ARG A 539 2.89 4.32 -82.30
N VAL A 540 2.44 3.28 -82.99
CA VAL A 540 3.13 2.00 -83.17
C VAL A 540 4.44 2.28 -83.94
N THR A 541 5.57 1.97 -83.33
CA THR A 541 6.79 1.65 -84.11
C THR A 541 7.44 0.45 -83.45
N THR A 542 7.30 -0.65 -84.14
CA THR A 542 8.11 -1.85 -84.11
C THR A 542 9.55 -1.49 -84.37
N GLU A 543 10.48 -1.75 -83.48
CA GLU A 543 11.84 -2.05 -83.84
C GLU A 543 12.42 -3.16 -82.95
N ILE A 544 12.90 -4.15 -83.64
CA ILE A 544 13.54 -5.39 -83.35
C ILE A 544 15.06 -5.17 -83.18
N TYR A 545 15.72 -5.98 -82.37
CA TYR A 545 17.15 -6.23 -82.19
C TYR A 545 17.97 -5.19 -81.35
N ARG A 546 18.59 -5.64 -80.23
CA ARG A 546 19.62 -6.70 -79.99
C ARG A 546 19.74 -7.02 -78.47
#